data_a7e43ae61b0d6538681e4fae35f7093d
#
_entry.id   a7e43ae61b0d6538681e4fae35f7093d
#
_cell.length_a   1.000
_cell.length_b   1.000
_cell.length_c   1.000
_cell.angle_alpha   90.00
_cell.angle_beta   90.00
_cell.angle_gamma   90.00
#
_symmetry.space_group_name_H-M   'P 1'
#
loop_
_entity.id
_entity.type
_entity.pdbx_description
1 polymer ?
#
loop_
_entity_poly.entity_id
_entity_poly.type
_entity_poly.pdbx_seq_one_letter_code
_entity_poly.pdbx_strand_id
1 'polypeptide(L)'
;SAASDVYKRQMPINAQLGNVSYVLVALVGGILALEGIGGFTLGKLASFLTFNKSFSQPINQLSMQINNIVMALAGSERIFNLLDEKPETDDGYVTLVRAKKENGQITECSERTGMWAWKHVHQADGSVDYIELKGDVVFDDVDFGYNPDKMVLHNVDLFATPGQKIAFVGSTGAGKTTITNLINRFYDIQDGKIRYDGININKIKKD
;
A
#
# COMPACT_ATOMS: atom_id res chain seq x y z
N SER A 1 -3.53 -6.82 20.63
CA SER A 1 -4.81 -7.08 19.96
C SER A 1 -5.48 -8.28 20.63
N ALA A 2 -6.82 -8.33 20.64
CA ALA A 2 -7.60 -9.38 21.30
C ALA A 2 -7.15 -10.80 20.87
N ALA A 3 -6.77 -11.02 19.63
CA ALA A 3 -6.26 -12.30 19.11
C ALA A 3 -4.93 -12.72 19.78
N SER A 4 -4.02 -11.78 20.04
CA SER A 4 -2.74 -12.05 20.72
C SER A 4 -2.96 -12.44 22.19
N ASP A 5 -3.97 -11.88 22.84
CA ASP A 5 -4.26 -12.17 24.25
C ASP A 5 -4.97 -13.52 24.44
N VAL A 6 -5.83 -13.91 23.49
CA VAL A 6 -6.43 -15.23 23.44
C VAL A 6 -5.34 -16.31 23.27
N TYR A 7 -4.38 -16.07 22.36
CA TYR A 7 -3.27 -17.00 22.12
C TYR A 7 -2.37 -17.18 23.34
N LYS A 8 -2.01 -16.09 24.03
CA LYS A 8 -1.17 -16.17 25.25
C LYS A 8 -1.81 -16.98 26.37
N ARG A 9 -3.14 -17.04 26.43
CA ARG A 9 -3.88 -17.81 27.42
C ARG A 9 -4.10 -19.27 27.00
N GLN A 10 -4.18 -19.56 25.73
CA GLN A 10 -4.47 -20.89 25.19
C GLN A 10 -3.36 -21.92 25.46
N MET A 11 -2.08 -21.52 25.35
CA MET A 11 -0.95 -22.41 25.64
C MET A 11 -0.93 -22.92 27.09
N PRO A 12 -1.02 -22.06 28.13
CA PRO A 12 -1.07 -22.53 29.51
C PRO A 12 -2.29 -23.41 29.80
N ILE A 13 -3.44 -23.10 29.21
CA ILE A 13 -4.68 -23.88 29.41
C ILE A 13 -4.54 -25.26 28.82
N ASN A 14 -4.02 -25.41 27.61
CA ASN A 14 -3.82 -26.71 26.98
C ASN A 14 -2.80 -27.55 27.77
N ALA A 15 -1.73 -26.98 28.27
CA ALA A 15 -0.75 -27.66 29.09
C ALA A 15 -1.39 -28.17 30.40
N GLN A 16 -2.24 -27.38 31.05
CA GLN A 16 -2.93 -27.78 32.28
C GLN A 16 -3.97 -28.90 32.02
N LEU A 17 -4.70 -28.84 30.92
CA LEU A 17 -5.64 -29.87 30.52
C LEU A 17 -4.90 -31.21 30.30
N GLY A 18 -3.73 -31.18 29.66
CA GLY A 18 -2.87 -32.38 29.50
C GLY A 18 -2.42 -32.96 30.84
N ASN A 19 -2.01 -32.12 31.78
CA ASN A 19 -1.61 -32.53 33.12
C ASN A 19 -2.77 -33.13 33.92
N VAL A 20 -3.94 -32.51 33.89
CA VAL A 20 -5.17 -33.02 34.55
C VAL A 20 -5.57 -34.37 33.96
N SER A 21 -5.56 -34.49 32.62
CA SER A 21 -5.83 -35.80 31.94
C SER A 21 -4.86 -36.85 32.37
N TYR A 22 -3.56 -36.55 32.46
CA TYR A 22 -2.53 -37.50 32.89
C TYR A 22 -2.79 -38.01 34.34
N VAL A 23 -3.10 -37.07 35.25
CA VAL A 23 -3.39 -37.42 36.67
C VAL A 23 -4.65 -38.30 36.78
N LEU A 24 -5.71 -37.96 36.05
CA LEU A 24 -6.95 -38.77 36.05
C LEU A 24 -6.70 -40.16 35.53
N VAL A 25 -5.98 -40.31 34.43
CA VAL A 25 -5.61 -41.59 33.85
C VAL A 25 -4.74 -42.39 34.80
N ALA A 26 -3.80 -41.75 35.50
CA ALA A 26 -2.94 -42.42 36.47
C ALA A 26 -3.74 -42.93 37.67
N LEU A 27 -4.67 -42.14 38.22
CA LEU A 27 -5.51 -42.51 39.35
C LEU A 27 -6.47 -43.66 38.98
N VAL A 28 -7.27 -43.51 37.93
CA VAL A 28 -8.26 -44.48 37.51
C VAL A 28 -7.57 -45.77 37.04
N GLY A 29 -6.53 -45.64 36.22
CA GLY A 29 -5.78 -46.80 35.73
C GLY A 29 -5.00 -47.52 36.83
N GLY A 30 -4.52 -46.78 37.86
CA GLY A 30 -3.90 -47.37 39.06
C GLY A 30 -4.87 -48.23 39.85
N ILE A 31 -6.09 -47.73 40.09
CA ILE A 31 -7.16 -48.49 40.78
C ILE A 31 -7.49 -49.77 40.00
N LEU A 32 -7.74 -49.65 38.67
CA LEU A 32 -8.07 -50.79 37.82
C LEU A 32 -6.95 -51.85 37.79
N ALA A 33 -5.70 -51.42 37.84
CA ALA A 33 -4.55 -52.31 37.83
C ALA A 33 -4.36 -53.02 39.17
N LEU A 34 -4.65 -52.35 40.31
CA LEU A 34 -4.57 -52.92 41.63
C LEU A 34 -5.68 -53.95 41.90
N GLU A 35 -6.89 -53.62 41.43
CA GLU A 35 -8.05 -54.55 41.59
C GLU A 35 -8.14 -55.64 40.53
N GLY A 36 -7.25 -55.63 39.53
CA GLY A 36 -7.21 -56.67 38.48
C GLY A 36 -8.42 -56.63 37.53
N ILE A 37 -9.18 -55.50 37.52
CA ILE A 37 -10.42 -55.35 36.74
C ILE A 37 -10.11 -55.42 35.23
N GLY A 38 -10.78 -56.29 34.49
CA GLY A 38 -10.67 -56.40 33.04
C GLY A 38 -9.29 -56.83 32.51
N GLY A 39 -8.44 -57.49 33.37
CA GLY A 39 -7.08 -57.81 33.01
C GLY A 39 -6.16 -56.65 32.76
N PHE A 40 -6.45 -55.48 33.38
CA PHE A 40 -5.62 -54.30 33.30
C PHE A 40 -4.38 -54.46 34.17
N THR A 41 -3.20 -54.18 33.64
CA THR A 41 -1.92 -54.40 34.32
C THR A 41 -1.14 -53.07 34.42
N LEU A 42 -0.17 -53.00 35.34
CA LEU A 42 0.72 -51.83 35.45
C LEU A 42 1.48 -51.54 34.15
N GLY A 43 1.82 -52.57 33.37
CA GLY A 43 2.44 -52.35 32.06
C GLY A 43 1.51 -51.70 31.06
N LYS A 44 0.21 -52.09 31.05
CA LYS A 44 -0.81 -51.41 30.22
C LYS A 44 -1.02 -49.96 30.68
N LEU A 45 -1.02 -49.71 31.99
CA LEU A 45 -1.10 -48.35 32.54
C LEU A 45 0.07 -47.46 32.07
N ALA A 46 1.31 -47.99 32.19
CA ALA A 46 2.50 -47.25 31.76
C ALA A 46 2.47 -46.92 30.26
N SER A 47 2.04 -47.89 29.43
CA SER A 47 1.86 -47.64 27.98
C SER A 47 0.81 -46.58 27.70
N PHE A 48 -0.33 -46.62 28.39
CA PHE A 48 -1.42 -45.68 28.21
C PHE A 48 -1.02 -44.25 28.65
N LEU A 49 -0.30 -44.11 29.77
CA LEU A 49 0.24 -42.80 30.20
C LEU A 49 1.24 -42.24 29.20
N THR A 50 2.07 -43.08 28.58
CA THR A 50 2.98 -42.69 27.53
C THR A 50 2.23 -42.21 26.29
N PHE A 51 1.20 -42.92 25.85
CA PHE A 51 0.35 -42.51 24.75
C PHE A 51 -0.38 -41.20 25.05
N ASN A 52 -0.95 -41.03 26.24
CA ASN A 52 -1.62 -39.82 26.67
C ASN A 52 -0.68 -38.58 26.56
N LYS A 53 0.55 -38.74 27.05
CA LYS A 53 1.57 -37.69 26.97
C LYS A 53 1.99 -37.38 25.52
N SER A 54 2.18 -38.45 24.70
CA SER A 54 2.55 -38.32 23.31
C SER A 54 1.43 -37.68 22.45
N PHE A 55 0.16 -37.86 22.82
CA PHE A 55 -0.98 -37.32 22.10
C PHE A 55 -1.16 -35.82 22.30
N SER A 56 -0.72 -35.27 23.45
CA SER A 56 -0.80 -33.82 23.73
C SER A 56 0.08 -33.00 22.80
N GLN A 57 1.19 -33.54 22.32
CA GLN A 57 2.14 -32.83 21.47
C GLN A 57 1.58 -32.50 20.06
N PRO A 58 0.97 -33.47 19.33
CA PRO A 58 0.33 -33.17 18.05
C PRO A 58 -0.82 -32.15 18.15
N ILE A 59 -1.59 -32.17 19.25
CA ILE A 59 -2.68 -31.21 19.48
C ILE A 59 -2.13 -29.80 19.61
N ASN A 60 -1.03 -29.62 20.35
CA ASN A 60 -0.38 -28.31 20.46
C ASN A 60 0.19 -27.85 19.11
N GLN A 61 0.75 -28.75 18.32
CA GLN A 61 1.25 -28.44 16.97
C GLN A 61 0.11 -28.00 16.03
N LEU A 62 -1.03 -28.71 16.04
CA LEU A 62 -2.21 -28.31 15.24
C LEU A 62 -2.71 -26.94 15.63
N SER A 63 -2.79 -26.64 16.93
CA SER A 63 -3.19 -25.34 17.43
C SER A 63 -2.26 -24.22 16.92
N MET A 64 -0.95 -24.44 16.91
CA MET A 64 0.02 -23.49 16.35
C MET A 64 -0.17 -23.31 14.84
N GLN A 65 -0.42 -24.40 14.10
CA GLN A 65 -0.63 -24.32 12.64
C GLN A 65 -1.89 -23.52 12.28
N ILE A 66 -2.97 -23.70 13.02
CA ILE A 66 -4.19 -22.90 12.82
C ILE A 66 -3.90 -21.41 12.98
N ASN A 67 -3.14 -21.03 14.01
CA ASN A 67 -2.76 -19.63 14.21
C ASN A 67 -1.87 -19.09 13.10
N ASN A 68 -0.93 -19.89 12.60
CA ASN A 68 -0.09 -19.51 11.45
C ASN A 68 -0.94 -19.28 10.19
N ILE A 69 -1.95 -20.13 9.95
CA ILE A 69 -2.89 -19.95 8.83
C ILE A 69 -3.68 -18.65 8.97
N VAL A 70 -4.21 -18.35 10.17
CA VAL A 70 -4.96 -17.11 10.41
C VAL A 70 -4.09 -15.87 10.19
N MET A 71 -2.83 -15.90 10.66
CA MET A 71 -1.89 -14.80 10.42
C MET A 71 -1.52 -14.67 8.93
N ALA A 72 -1.34 -15.80 8.25
CA ALA A 72 -1.06 -15.80 6.80
C ALA A 72 -2.24 -15.23 6.00
N LEU A 73 -3.48 -15.61 6.35
CA LEU A 73 -4.69 -15.06 5.71
C LEU A 73 -4.80 -13.55 5.91
N ALA A 74 -4.59 -13.05 7.13
CA ALA A 74 -4.61 -11.61 7.42
C ALA A 74 -3.50 -10.84 6.68
N GLY A 75 -2.32 -11.46 6.51
CA GLY A 75 -1.24 -10.92 5.69
C GLY A 75 -1.58 -10.89 4.20
N SER A 76 -2.17 -11.98 3.71
CA SER A 76 -2.60 -12.12 2.31
C SER A 76 -3.68 -11.09 1.95
N GLU A 77 -4.65 -10.86 2.81
CA GLU A 77 -5.69 -9.84 2.60
C GLU A 77 -5.08 -8.45 2.32
N ARG A 78 -4.07 -8.04 3.08
CA ARG A 78 -3.39 -6.77 2.85
C ARG A 78 -2.65 -6.71 1.53
N ILE A 79 -2.03 -7.82 1.13
CA ILE A 79 -1.31 -7.92 -0.15
C ILE A 79 -2.30 -7.86 -1.31
N PHE A 80 -3.41 -8.60 -1.24
CA PHE A 80 -4.44 -8.59 -2.28
C PHE A 80 -5.12 -7.23 -2.37
N ASN A 81 -5.43 -6.58 -1.25
CA ASN A 81 -5.97 -5.22 -1.26
C ASN A 81 -5.04 -4.24 -1.98
N LEU A 82 -3.70 -4.37 -1.81
CA LEU A 82 -2.75 -3.55 -2.54
C LEU A 82 -2.68 -3.91 -4.03
N LEU A 83 -2.77 -5.20 -4.38
CA LEU A 83 -2.76 -5.66 -5.77
C LEU A 83 -4.04 -5.28 -6.52
N ASP A 84 -5.16 -5.21 -5.81
CA ASP A 84 -6.47 -4.86 -6.36
C ASP A 84 -6.69 -3.32 -6.40
N GLU A 85 -5.74 -2.52 -5.87
CA GLU A 85 -5.79 -1.07 -6.02
C GLU A 85 -5.81 -0.70 -7.51
N LYS A 86 -6.70 0.22 -7.84
CA LYS A 86 -6.83 0.70 -9.22
C LYS A 86 -5.53 1.38 -9.65
N PRO A 87 -5.01 1.06 -10.85
CA PRO A 87 -3.86 1.76 -11.39
C PRO A 87 -4.18 3.25 -11.55
N GLU A 88 -3.15 4.07 -11.44
CA GLU A 88 -3.28 5.49 -11.68
C GLU A 88 -3.81 5.75 -13.10
N THR A 89 -4.83 6.59 -13.21
CA THR A 89 -5.34 7.01 -14.52
C THR A 89 -4.48 8.12 -15.08
N ASP A 90 -4.04 7.97 -16.32
CA ASP A 90 -3.32 8.99 -17.07
C ASP A 90 -3.89 9.12 -18.48
N ASP A 91 -4.77 10.10 -18.65
CA ASP A 91 -5.37 10.46 -19.93
C ASP A 91 -4.55 11.53 -20.70
N GLY A 92 -3.33 11.78 -20.23
CA GLY A 92 -2.40 12.72 -20.86
C GLY A 92 -1.95 12.22 -22.25
N TYR A 93 -1.85 13.13 -23.20
CA TYR A 93 -1.41 12.87 -24.57
C TYR A 93 -0.28 13.79 -25.04
N VAL A 94 0.12 14.74 -24.20
CA VAL A 94 1.30 15.58 -24.42
C VAL A 94 2.48 14.94 -23.71
N THR A 95 3.56 14.68 -24.45
CA THR A 95 4.77 14.02 -23.92
C THR A 95 5.97 14.95 -23.97
N LEU A 96 6.90 14.80 -23.04
CA LEU A 96 8.15 15.53 -23.04
C LEU A 96 9.19 14.77 -23.90
N VAL A 97 9.73 15.45 -24.93
CA VAL A 97 10.69 14.87 -25.86
C VAL A 97 11.96 15.70 -25.95
N ARG A 98 13.07 15.07 -26.31
CA ARG A 98 14.28 15.80 -26.69
C ARG A 98 14.06 16.51 -28.01
N ALA A 99 14.48 17.76 -28.09
CA ALA A 99 14.25 18.58 -29.25
C ALA A 99 15.52 19.28 -29.71
N LYS A 100 15.50 19.72 -30.97
CA LYS A 100 16.47 20.63 -31.55
C LYS A 100 15.74 21.73 -32.29
N LYS A 101 16.40 22.90 -32.44
CA LYS A 101 15.87 24.02 -33.18
C LYS A 101 16.69 24.22 -34.43
N GLU A 102 16.08 24.01 -35.59
CA GLU A 102 16.68 24.22 -36.89
C GLU A 102 15.82 25.18 -37.72
N ASN A 103 16.41 26.21 -38.30
CA ASN A 103 15.71 27.21 -39.10
C ASN A 103 14.48 27.85 -38.41
N GLY A 104 14.53 27.99 -37.08
CA GLY A 104 13.43 28.54 -36.29
C GLY A 104 12.32 27.54 -35.92
N GLN A 105 12.35 26.34 -36.43
CA GLN A 105 11.40 25.25 -36.09
C GLN A 105 11.98 24.32 -35.05
N ILE A 106 11.13 23.85 -34.13
CA ILE A 106 11.48 22.87 -33.11
C ILE A 106 11.07 21.50 -33.64
N THR A 107 12.00 20.55 -33.60
CA THR A 107 11.77 19.17 -34.03
C THR A 107 12.29 18.20 -32.99
N GLU A 108 11.62 17.05 -32.86
CA GLU A 108 12.06 15.95 -32.02
C GLU A 108 13.38 15.36 -32.52
N CYS A 109 14.30 15.01 -31.61
CA CYS A 109 15.54 14.35 -31.93
C CYS A 109 15.92 13.29 -30.87
N SER A 110 16.74 12.32 -31.24
CA SER A 110 17.29 11.29 -30.32
C SER A 110 18.55 11.77 -29.59
N GLU A 111 19.19 12.81 -30.07
CA GLU A 111 20.46 13.33 -29.57
C GLU A 111 20.28 14.13 -28.26
N ARG A 112 21.32 14.17 -27.43
CA ARG A 112 21.34 14.97 -26.20
C ARG A 112 21.71 16.42 -26.52
N THR A 113 20.75 17.19 -26.96
CA THR A 113 20.92 18.63 -27.29
C THR A 113 20.86 19.55 -26.08
N GLY A 114 20.38 19.04 -24.91
CA GLY A 114 20.06 19.86 -23.73
C GLY A 114 18.72 20.60 -23.84
N MET A 115 18.07 20.55 -24.99
CA MET A 115 16.78 21.17 -25.23
C MET A 115 15.66 20.14 -25.13
N TRP A 116 14.56 20.53 -24.50
CA TRP A 116 13.35 19.72 -24.34
C TRP A 116 12.16 20.47 -24.89
N ALA A 117 11.20 19.76 -25.41
CA ALA A 117 9.93 20.30 -25.88
C ALA A 117 8.76 19.40 -25.55
N TRP A 118 7.61 20.01 -25.35
CA TRP A 118 6.34 19.35 -25.25
C TRP A 118 5.85 18.98 -26.65
N LYS A 119 5.69 17.67 -26.89
CA LYS A 119 5.08 17.15 -28.12
C LYS A 119 3.57 17.05 -27.90
N HIS A 120 2.85 17.94 -28.54
CA HIS A 120 1.40 18.00 -28.46
C HIS A 120 0.80 17.44 -29.75
N VAL A 121 0.16 16.26 -29.64
CA VAL A 121 -0.56 15.64 -30.75
C VAL A 121 -2.01 16.09 -30.68
N HIS A 122 -2.49 16.81 -31.71
CA HIS A 122 -3.87 17.24 -31.79
C HIS A 122 -4.77 16.04 -32.14
N GLN A 123 -5.75 15.76 -31.26
CA GLN A 123 -6.65 14.61 -31.43
C GLN A 123 -7.61 14.76 -32.61
N ALA A 124 -7.86 16.01 -33.08
CA ALA A 124 -8.82 16.30 -34.14
C ALA A 124 -8.30 15.96 -35.54
N ASP A 125 -7.02 16.21 -35.82
CA ASP A 125 -6.42 16.12 -37.16
C ASP A 125 -5.10 15.35 -37.18
N GLY A 126 -4.59 14.94 -36.02
CA GLY A 126 -3.32 14.23 -35.88
C GLY A 126 -2.09 15.11 -36.08
N SER A 127 -2.24 16.43 -36.23
CA SER A 127 -1.11 17.35 -36.31
C SER A 127 -0.30 17.36 -35.02
N VAL A 128 1.00 17.67 -35.14
CA VAL A 128 1.94 17.66 -34.00
C VAL A 128 2.57 19.05 -33.87
N ASP A 129 2.38 19.65 -32.70
CA ASP A 129 3.06 20.88 -32.32
C ASP A 129 4.15 20.61 -31.31
N TYR A 130 5.27 21.34 -31.42
CA TYR A 130 6.36 21.30 -30.43
C TYR A 130 6.47 22.64 -29.73
N ILE A 131 6.30 22.63 -28.41
CA ILE A 131 6.40 23.82 -27.56
C ILE A 131 7.67 23.67 -26.70
N GLU A 132 8.57 24.63 -26.76
CA GLU A 132 9.81 24.62 -25.97
C GLU A 132 9.52 24.57 -24.47
N LEU A 133 10.16 23.64 -23.75
CA LEU A 133 10.10 23.61 -22.29
C LEU A 133 10.87 24.80 -21.72
N LYS A 134 10.16 25.76 -21.15
CA LYS A 134 10.74 26.96 -20.53
C LYS A 134 10.56 26.97 -19.01
N GLY A 135 9.52 26.28 -18.52
CA GLY A 135 9.18 26.24 -17.11
C GLY A 135 8.29 27.39 -16.67
N ASP A 136 7.43 27.89 -17.56
CA ASP A 136 6.37 28.84 -17.22
C ASP A 136 5.22 28.08 -16.56
N VAL A 137 4.83 28.46 -15.33
CA VAL A 137 3.76 27.80 -14.57
C VAL A 137 2.72 28.81 -14.16
N VAL A 138 1.47 28.53 -14.46
CA VAL A 138 0.32 29.39 -14.09
C VAL A 138 -0.76 28.55 -13.43
N PHE A 139 -1.18 28.98 -12.24
CA PHE A 139 -2.41 28.53 -11.58
C PHE A 139 -3.46 29.63 -11.76
N ASP A 140 -4.65 29.24 -12.11
CA ASP A 140 -5.77 30.09 -12.45
C ASP A 140 -7.01 29.55 -11.72
N ASP A 141 -7.40 30.23 -10.64
CA ASP A 141 -8.55 29.92 -9.78
C ASP A 141 -8.57 28.45 -9.30
N VAL A 142 -7.46 27.96 -8.75
CA VAL A 142 -7.30 26.53 -8.43
C VAL A 142 -7.86 26.20 -7.07
N ASP A 143 -8.81 25.26 -7.06
CA ASP A 143 -9.34 24.59 -5.87
C ASP A 143 -8.85 23.16 -5.81
N PHE A 144 -8.37 22.75 -4.63
CA PHE A 144 -7.91 21.39 -4.42
C PHE A 144 -8.07 20.88 -2.97
N GLY A 145 -8.50 19.63 -2.84
CA GLY A 145 -8.51 18.87 -1.58
C GLY A 145 -8.15 17.41 -1.83
N TYR A 146 -7.41 16.79 -0.91
CA TYR A 146 -7.11 15.36 -0.97
C TYR A 146 -8.35 14.49 -0.75
N ASN A 147 -9.36 15.03 -0.09
CA ASN A 147 -10.67 14.43 0.09
C ASN A 147 -11.73 15.42 -0.36
N PRO A 148 -12.83 14.97 -1.00
CA PRO A 148 -13.90 15.85 -1.48
C PRO A 148 -14.50 16.76 -0.40
N ASP A 149 -14.52 16.29 0.85
CA ASP A 149 -15.11 17.01 1.98
C ASP A 149 -14.15 18.01 2.66
N LYS A 150 -12.87 18.03 2.25
CA LYS A 150 -11.86 18.87 2.88
C LYS A 150 -10.95 19.52 1.84
N MET A 151 -11.31 20.72 1.42
CA MET A 151 -10.48 21.54 0.56
C MET A 151 -9.25 22.06 1.32
N VAL A 152 -8.12 22.10 0.63
CA VAL A 152 -6.82 22.57 1.14
C VAL A 152 -6.39 23.86 0.44
N LEU A 153 -6.67 23.98 -0.83
CA LEU A 153 -6.45 25.19 -1.62
C LEU A 153 -7.80 25.76 -2.05
N HIS A 154 -7.95 27.08 -1.99
CA HIS A 154 -9.16 27.79 -2.36
C HIS A 154 -8.78 28.97 -3.24
N ASN A 155 -9.30 29.01 -4.47
CA ASN A 155 -9.13 30.11 -5.42
C ASN A 155 -7.65 30.57 -5.52
N VAL A 156 -6.74 29.63 -5.72
CA VAL A 156 -5.31 29.93 -5.75
C VAL A 156 -4.89 30.39 -7.13
N ASP A 157 -4.42 31.64 -7.18
CA ASP A 157 -3.75 32.22 -8.33
C ASP A 157 -2.27 32.38 -8.05
N LEU A 158 -1.43 31.82 -8.91
CA LEU A 158 0.01 32.03 -8.86
C LEU A 158 0.62 31.92 -10.26
N PHE A 159 1.75 32.53 -10.44
CA PHE A 159 2.53 32.39 -11.67
C PHE A 159 4.03 32.32 -11.33
N ALA A 160 4.76 31.60 -12.17
CA ALA A 160 6.21 31.51 -12.14
C ALA A 160 6.74 31.59 -13.57
N THR A 161 7.51 32.61 -13.84
CA THR A 161 8.14 32.80 -15.15
C THR A 161 9.43 31.97 -15.27
N PRO A 162 9.89 31.63 -16.48
CA PRO A 162 11.12 30.87 -16.70
C PRO A 162 12.33 31.42 -15.95
N GLY A 163 13.01 30.56 -15.21
CA GLY A 163 14.18 30.90 -14.38
C GLY A 163 13.89 31.62 -13.07
N GLN A 164 12.65 31.92 -12.76
CA GLN A 164 12.25 32.54 -11.50
C GLN A 164 12.35 31.53 -10.34
N LYS A 165 12.85 31.98 -9.20
CA LYS A 165 12.86 31.21 -7.95
C LYS A 165 11.73 31.70 -7.06
N ILE A 166 10.81 30.82 -6.70
CA ILE A 166 9.66 31.12 -5.83
C ILE A 166 9.83 30.38 -4.50
N ALA A 167 9.58 31.09 -3.40
CA ALA A 167 9.53 30.51 -2.06
C ALA A 167 8.10 30.58 -1.50
N PHE A 168 7.54 29.44 -1.15
CA PHE A 168 6.26 29.38 -0.45
C PHE A 168 6.47 29.51 1.06
N VAL A 169 5.88 30.52 1.69
CA VAL A 169 5.97 30.80 3.11
C VAL A 169 4.59 30.67 3.76
N GLY A 170 4.52 30.12 4.96
CA GLY A 170 3.28 29.96 5.69
C GLY A 170 3.39 28.88 6.78
N SER A 171 2.38 28.77 7.63
CA SER A 171 2.29 27.79 8.71
C SER A 171 2.24 26.35 8.19
N THR A 172 2.45 25.38 9.08
CA THR A 172 2.25 23.95 8.73
C THR A 172 0.76 23.74 8.38
N GLY A 173 0.52 23.05 7.27
CA GLY A 173 -0.85 22.82 6.76
C GLY A 173 -1.40 23.90 5.83
N ALA A 174 -0.65 24.97 5.54
CA ALA A 174 -1.08 26.06 4.63
C ALA A 174 -1.05 25.69 3.13
N GLY A 175 -0.95 24.43 2.75
CA GLY A 175 -1.00 23.99 1.35
C GLY A 175 0.30 24.09 0.56
N LYS A 176 1.44 24.48 1.14
CA LYS A 176 2.72 24.66 0.43
C LYS A 176 3.16 23.42 -0.35
N THR A 177 3.19 22.28 0.32
CA THR A 177 3.52 20.97 -0.29
C THR A 177 2.45 20.55 -1.30
N THR A 178 1.21 20.93 -1.09
CA THR A 178 0.12 20.63 -2.01
C THR A 178 0.35 21.33 -3.36
N ILE A 179 0.77 22.58 -3.37
CA ILE A 179 1.10 23.31 -4.60
C ILE A 179 2.21 22.59 -5.38
N THR A 180 3.29 22.15 -4.71
CA THR A 180 4.38 21.42 -5.37
C THR A 180 3.92 20.07 -5.91
N ASN A 181 3.04 19.38 -5.19
CA ASN A 181 2.47 18.12 -5.64
C ASN A 181 1.58 18.29 -6.88
N LEU A 182 0.84 19.39 -6.96
CA LEU A 182 0.02 19.73 -8.13
C LEU A 182 0.87 20.12 -9.34
N ILE A 183 1.97 20.85 -9.14
CA ILE A 183 2.93 21.18 -10.23
C ILE A 183 3.51 19.90 -10.85
N ASN A 184 3.79 18.89 -10.02
CA ASN A 184 4.29 17.58 -10.48
C ASN A 184 3.17 16.65 -10.97
N ARG A 185 1.92 17.09 -10.97
CA ARG A 185 0.74 16.32 -11.35
C ARG A 185 0.62 15.00 -10.58
N PHE A 186 1.00 14.95 -9.30
CA PHE A 186 0.71 13.78 -8.46
C PHE A 186 -0.78 13.64 -8.15
N TYR A 187 -1.53 14.73 -8.29
CA TYR A 187 -2.99 14.78 -8.14
C TYR A 187 -3.59 15.67 -9.21
N ASP A 188 -4.79 15.34 -9.66
CA ASP A 188 -5.58 16.20 -10.54
C ASP A 188 -6.46 17.13 -9.69
N ILE A 189 -6.62 18.39 -10.14
CA ILE A 189 -7.39 19.42 -9.44
C ILE A 189 -8.89 19.21 -9.60
N GLN A 190 -9.68 19.68 -8.63
CA GLN A 190 -11.15 19.64 -8.69
C GLN A 190 -11.71 20.78 -9.53
N ASP A 191 -11.16 21.99 -9.38
CA ASP A 191 -11.61 23.16 -10.14
C ASP A 191 -10.42 24.07 -10.48
N GLY A 192 -10.62 24.96 -11.47
CA GLY A 192 -9.58 25.85 -11.96
C GLY A 192 -8.73 25.26 -13.08
N LYS A 193 -7.56 25.85 -13.32
CA LYS A 193 -6.62 25.41 -14.36
C LYS A 193 -5.17 25.59 -13.92
N ILE A 194 -4.36 24.56 -14.16
CA ILE A 194 -2.90 24.67 -14.06
C ILE A 194 -2.33 24.53 -15.47
N ARG A 195 -1.49 25.48 -15.87
CA ARG A 195 -0.80 25.44 -17.17
C ARG A 195 0.70 25.38 -16.96
N TYR A 196 1.35 24.54 -17.76
CA TYR A 196 2.79 24.44 -17.86
C TYR A 196 3.20 24.80 -19.29
N ASP A 197 3.98 25.87 -19.47
CA ASP A 197 4.32 26.43 -20.79
C ASP A 197 3.08 26.67 -21.67
N GLY A 198 1.97 27.12 -21.08
CA GLY A 198 0.70 27.36 -21.75
C GLY A 198 -0.18 26.11 -21.94
N ILE A 199 0.33 24.91 -21.68
CA ILE A 199 -0.38 23.65 -21.83
C ILE A 199 -1.10 23.33 -20.51
N ASN A 200 -2.38 22.93 -20.57
CA ASN A 200 -3.09 22.43 -19.39
C ASN A 200 -2.41 21.16 -18.89
N ILE A 201 -2.05 21.14 -17.61
CA ILE A 201 -1.30 20.05 -16.99
C ILE A 201 -2.00 18.68 -17.11
N ASN A 202 -3.34 18.65 -17.17
CA ASN A 202 -4.12 17.41 -17.34
C ASN A 202 -3.92 16.76 -18.72
N LYS A 203 -3.39 17.52 -19.71
CA LYS A 203 -3.04 16.98 -21.03
C LYS A 203 -1.63 16.40 -21.09
N ILE A 204 -0.77 16.75 -20.12
CA ILE A 204 0.62 16.29 -20.06
C ILE A 204 0.61 14.88 -19.46
N LYS A 205 1.31 13.96 -20.09
CA LYS A 205 1.46 12.59 -19.60
C LYS A 205 2.27 12.54 -18.29
N LYS A 206 1.91 11.65 -17.37
CA LYS A 206 2.52 11.57 -16.03
C LYS A 206 3.89 10.88 -15.99
N ASP A 207 4.30 10.18 -17.05
CA ASP A 207 5.59 9.44 -17.18
C ASP A 207 6.74 10.29 -17.72
#